data_992c4a3f1085fbe469ee026fee531aa4
#
_entry.id   992c4a3f1085fbe469ee026fee531aa4
#
_cell.length_a   1.000
_cell.length_b   1.000
_cell.length_c   1.000
_cell.angle_alpha   90.00
_cell.angle_beta   90.00
_cell.angle_gamma   90.00
#
_symmetry.space_group_name_H-M   'P 1'
#
loop_
_entity.id
_entity.type
_entity.pdbx_description
1 polymer ?
#
loop_
_entity_poly.entity_id
_entity_poly.type
_entity_poly.pdbx_seq_one_letter_code
_entity_poly.pdbx_strand_id
1 'polypeptide(L)'
;EGRVIPALVARRTPSMLFSTWLGRTLHTTSRCSARVSRLHRADVNNARRIRLTPPPSIFRALGFVGGVSAVTYLGCAAWSVRTNERIARETDASISFSFFLGTRKNYEMLVQNDRAEQWAQGYHRLAVSLQAWPHALRRACLCVYEKVADTYLGLPTYQQAVVPLVALHTAVFAAWMLSPALRTTSLMYRLFTHRPASGRVVTLLTSATSHKGLAHFVLNNLALWSVGSCAIQALPRDKRDAQVEADTQPHFVAFYVAAGLFASLVSHLALAWRWRMVPKPAPRLARRASLGASGAIYAAFALCACTMPHVQLSLVFLPMLTFPIKWGFGSLVLLDVVGAVRGWRVFDHVAH
;
A
#
# COMPACT_ATOMS: atom_id res chain seq x y z
N GLU A 1 -52.47 -75.74 6.57
CA GLU A 1 -51.96 -76.30 5.29
C GLU A 1 -51.10 -75.26 4.63
N GLY A 2 -49.84 -75.34 4.54
CA GLY A 2 -48.95 -76.47 4.17
C GLY A 2 -48.10 -76.01 3.03
N ARG A 3 -46.87 -75.89 3.22
CA ARG A 3 -45.71 -76.47 2.55
C ARG A 3 -44.53 -75.49 2.39
N VAL A 4 -43.46 -75.94 3.01
CA VAL A 4 -42.08 -75.52 2.93
C VAL A 4 -41.45 -75.86 1.59
N ILE A 5 -40.53 -74.98 1.07
CA ILE A 5 -39.44 -75.34 0.19
C ILE A 5 -38.22 -74.50 0.52
N PRO A 6 -36.98 -75.08 0.61
CA PRO A 6 -35.81 -74.42 1.19
C PRO A 6 -34.96 -73.63 0.20
N ALA A 7 -34.41 -72.51 0.71
CA ALA A 7 -33.44 -71.69 0.01
C ALA A 7 -32.06 -72.31 0.04
N LEU A 8 -31.44 -72.42 -1.12
CA LEU A 8 -30.01 -72.75 -1.31
C LEU A 8 -29.13 -71.56 -0.91
N VAL A 9 -28.47 -71.67 0.25
CA VAL A 9 -27.46 -70.69 0.67
C VAL A 9 -26.11 -71.11 0.09
N ALA A 10 -25.66 -70.41 -0.92
CA ALA A 10 -24.26 -70.50 -1.40
C ALA A 10 -23.35 -69.83 -0.38
N ARG A 11 -22.61 -70.64 0.41
CA ARG A 11 -21.52 -70.20 1.28
C ARG A 11 -20.39 -69.62 0.45
N ARG A 12 -20.26 -68.29 0.38
CA ARG A 12 -19.00 -67.66 0.00
C ARG A 12 -18.01 -67.71 1.14
N THR A 13 -16.84 -68.29 0.87
CA THR A 13 -15.75 -68.46 1.83
C THR A 13 -15.18 -67.12 2.31
N PRO A 14 -14.81 -66.93 3.60
CA PRO A 14 -14.33 -65.67 4.16
C PRO A 14 -12.97 -65.20 3.66
N SER A 15 -12.26 -65.98 2.88
CA SER A 15 -10.87 -65.71 2.47
C SER A 15 -10.69 -64.61 1.41
N MET A 16 -11.71 -64.30 0.56
CA MET A 16 -11.57 -63.27 -0.45
C MET A 16 -11.86 -61.85 0.05
N LEU A 17 -12.62 -61.65 1.12
CA LEU A 17 -12.91 -60.35 1.68
C LEU A 17 -11.77 -59.76 2.52
N PHE A 18 -10.96 -60.67 3.13
CA PHE A 18 -9.82 -60.28 3.96
C PHE A 18 -8.63 -59.79 3.12
N SER A 19 -8.38 -60.38 1.97
CA SER A 19 -7.28 -59.99 1.09
C SER A 19 -7.52 -58.61 0.42
N THR A 20 -8.78 -58.28 0.05
CA THR A 20 -9.14 -56.99 -0.51
C THR A 20 -9.15 -55.84 0.53
N TRP A 21 -9.47 -56.16 1.78
CA TRP A 21 -9.43 -55.19 2.87
C TRP A 21 -7.98 -54.91 3.33
N LEU A 22 -7.13 -55.90 3.43
CA LEU A 22 -5.69 -55.71 3.75
C LEU A 22 -4.97 -54.93 2.63
N GLY A 23 -5.27 -55.21 1.37
CA GLY A 23 -4.69 -54.47 0.24
C GLY A 23 -5.07 -53.00 0.21
N ARG A 24 -6.32 -52.67 0.56
CA ARG A 24 -6.76 -51.25 0.64
C ARG A 24 -6.17 -50.52 1.84
N THR A 25 -6.05 -51.16 3.00
CA THR A 25 -5.45 -50.54 4.20
C THR A 25 -3.93 -50.36 4.04
N LEU A 26 -3.22 -51.31 3.44
CA LEU A 26 -1.79 -51.17 3.19
C LEU A 26 -1.51 -50.07 2.09
N HIS A 27 -2.35 -49.94 1.06
CA HIS A 27 -2.21 -48.86 0.08
C HIS A 27 -2.51 -47.47 0.65
N THR A 28 -3.47 -47.33 1.58
CA THR A 28 -3.78 -46.05 2.24
C THR A 28 -2.70 -45.70 3.28
N THR A 29 -2.14 -46.62 4.03
CA THR A 29 -1.03 -46.37 4.97
C THR A 29 0.26 -46.03 4.21
N SER A 30 0.56 -46.67 3.07
CA SER A 30 1.71 -46.35 2.23
C SER A 30 1.59 -44.94 1.62
N ARG A 31 0.40 -44.52 1.13
CA ARG A 31 0.18 -43.15 0.63
C ARG A 31 0.24 -42.10 1.72
N CYS A 32 -0.24 -42.41 2.94
CA CYS A 32 -0.15 -41.51 4.08
C CYS A 32 1.30 -41.34 4.54
N SER A 33 2.05 -42.43 4.65
CA SER A 33 3.48 -42.43 5.00
C SER A 33 4.32 -41.67 3.96
N ALA A 34 4.08 -41.86 2.68
CA ALA A 34 4.76 -41.14 1.61
C ALA A 34 4.39 -39.63 1.57
N ARG A 35 3.18 -39.25 2.03
CA ARG A 35 2.76 -37.85 2.14
C ARG A 35 3.42 -37.20 3.36
N VAL A 36 3.47 -37.87 4.50
CA VAL A 36 4.13 -37.41 5.72
C VAL A 36 5.63 -37.25 5.48
N SER A 37 6.29 -38.23 4.83
CA SER A 37 7.72 -38.15 4.53
C SER A 37 8.05 -37.02 3.52
N ARG A 38 7.18 -36.74 2.55
CA ARG A 38 7.32 -35.57 1.65
C ARG A 38 7.16 -34.25 2.36
N LEU A 39 6.19 -34.13 3.27
CA LEU A 39 6.01 -32.93 4.09
C LEU A 39 7.21 -32.73 5.03
N HIS A 40 7.69 -33.79 5.66
CA HIS A 40 8.87 -33.70 6.52
C HIS A 40 10.15 -33.34 5.75
N ARG A 41 10.38 -33.89 4.53
CA ARG A 41 11.51 -33.51 3.68
C ARG A 41 11.39 -32.06 3.18
N ALA A 42 10.18 -31.60 2.85
CA ALA A 42 9.94 -30.22 2.46
C ALA A 42 10.23 -29.25 3.61
N ASP A 43 9.85 -29.61 4.84
CA ASP A 43 10.13 -28.79 6.02
C ASP A 43 11.62 -28.79 6.40
N VAL A 44 12.31 -29.94 6.31
CA VAL A 44 13.76 -30.02 6.53
C VAL A 44 14.54 -29.23 5.49
N ASN A 45 14.18 -29.31 4.20
CA ASN A 45 14.81 -28.54 3.13
C ASN A 45 14.53 -27.04 3.26
N ASN A 46 13.32 -26.65 3.65
CA ASN A 46 12.98 -25.28 3.99
C ASN A 46 13.77 -24.77 5.21
N ALA A 47 13.88 -25.58 6.26
CA ALA A 47 14.66 -25.23 7.45
C ALA A 47 16.17 -25.11 7.13
N ARG A 48 16.69 -25.95 6.22
CA ARG A 48 18.08 -25.88 5.72
C ARG A 48 18.33 -24.63 4.87
N ARG A 49 17.40 -24.29 3.95
CA ARG A 49 17.47 -23.04 3.16
C ARG A 49 17.44 -21.82 4.06
N ILE A 50 16.61 -21.81 5.10
CA ILE A 50 16.48 -20.68 6.02
C ILE A 50 17.75 -20.51 6.86
N ARG A 51 18.42 -21.60 7.25
CA ARG A 51 19.71 -21.56 7.97
C ARG A 51 20.85 -21.00 7.12
N LEU A 52 20.75 -21.09 5.80
CA LEU A 52 21.77 -20.61 4.86
C LEU A 52 21.50 -19.16 4.41
N THR A 53 20.35 -18.55 4.74
CA THR A 53 20.11 -17.15 4.39
C THR A 53 20.84 -16.24 5.39
N PRO A 54 21.65 -15.31 4.90
CA PRO A 54 22.33 -14.34 5.76
C PRO A 54 21.29 -13.44 6.46
N PRO A 55 21.65 -12.85 7.62
CA PRO A 55 20.79 -11.89 8.28
C PRO A 55 20.47 -10.72 7.36
N PRO A 56 19.26 -10.12 7.47
CA PRO A 56 18.91 -8.94 6.69
C PRO A 56 19.94 -7.82 6.84
N SER A 57 20.35 -7.20 5.72
CA SER A 57 21.37 -6.16 5.72
C SER A 57 20.81 -4.81 6.16
N ILE A 58 21.25 -4.31 7.29
CA ILE A 58 20.90 -2.99 7.83
C ILE A 58 21.43 -1.87 6.93
N PHE A 59 22.72 -1.92 6.57
CA PHE A 59 23.38 -0.85 5.80
C PHE A 59 22.77 -0.67 4.41
N ARG A 60 22.44 -1.78 3.72
CA ARG A 60 21.76 -1.70 2.41
C ARG A 60 20.38 -1.08 2.52
N ALA A 61 19.62 -1.38 3.58
CA ALA A 61 18.31 -0.81 3.81
C ALA A 61 18.42 0.69 4.14
N LEU A 62 19.31 1.08 5.03
CA LEU A 62 19.58 2.50 5.38
C LEU A 62 20.02 3.30 4.15
N GLY A 63 21.00 2.81 3.38
CA GLY A 63 21.47 3.48 2.17
C GLY A 63 20.38 3.65 1.12
N PHE A 64 19.54 2.61 0.92
CA PHE A 64 18.40 2.68 0.00
C PHE A 64 17.37 3.71 0.45
N VAL A 65 16.93 3.67 1.72
CA VAL A 65 15.93 4.59 2.26
C VAL A 65 16.45 6.03 2.24
N GLY A 66 17.69 6.27 2.70
CA GLY A 66 18.29 7.59 2.67
C GLY A 66 18.44 8.14 1.25
N GLY A 67 18.94 7.33 0.31
CA GLY A 67 19.10 7.72 -1.08
C GLY A 67 17.76 8.01 -1.77
N VAL A 68 16.76 7.13 -1.63
CA VAL A 68 15.45 7.35 -2.26
C VAL A 68 14.72 8.53 -1.62
N SER A 69 14.80 8.71 -0.30
CA SER A 69 14.22 9.89 0.35
C SER A 69 14.88 11.18 -0.14
N ALA A 70 16.22 11.25 -0.22
CA ALA A 70 16.94 12.41 -0.73
C ALA A 70 16.54 12.74 -2.18
N VAL A 71 16.51 11.73 -3.07
CA VAL A 71 16.07 11.91 -4.47
C VAL A 71 14.62 12.39 -4.53
N THR A 72 13.75 11.88 -3.68
CA THR A 72 12.34 12.28 -3.64
C THR A 72 12.22 13.73 -3.18
N TYR A 73 12.91 14.16 -2.11
CA TYR A 73 12.88 15.55 -1.65
C TYR A 73 13.45 16.51 -2.69
N LEU A 74 14.60 16.19 -3.30
CA LEU A 74 15.20 17.01 -4.34
C LEU A 74 14.29 17.11 -5.58
N GLY A 75 13.69 16.01 -6.00
CA GLY A 75 12.75 15.99 -7.12
C GLY A 75 11.49 16.81 -6.85
N CYS A 76 10.93 16.69 -5.64
CA CYS A 76 9.76 17.47 -5.23
C CYS A 76 10.10 18.95 -5.05
N ALA A 77 11.28 19.30 -4.54
CA ALA A 77 11.74 20.68 -4.46
C ALA A 77 11.89 21.28 -5.87
N ALA A 78 12.51 20.56 -6.80
CA ALA A 78 12.62 21.00 -8.21
C ALA A 78 11.24 21.14 -8.87
N TRP A 79 10.29 20.27 -8.53
CA TRP A 79 8.89 20.41 -8.99
C TRP A 79 8.25 21.67 -8.42
N SER A 80 8.36 21.95 -7.10
CA SER A 80 7.83 23.16 -6.47
C SER A 80 8.41 24.41 -7.11
N VAL A 81 9.74 24.51 -7.28
CA VAL A 81 10.40 25.64 -7.94
C VAL A 81 9.87 25.87 -9.35
N ARG A 82 9.81 24.82 -10.18
CA ARG A 82 9.29 24.94 -11.56
C ARG A 82 7.84 25.38 -11.62
N THR A 83 7.01 24.91 -10.68
CA THR A 83 5.60 25.32 -10.61
C THR A 83 5.50 26.79 -10.23
N ASN A 84 6.26 27.23 -9.22
CA ASN A 84 6.30 28.63 -8.81
C ASN A 84 6.80 29.55 -9.93
N GLU A 85 7.87 29.16 -10.64
CA GLU A 85 8.38 29.93 -11.79
C GLU A 85 7.36 30.04 -12.95
N ARG A 86 6.64 28.96 -13.22
CA ARG A 86 5.61 28.95 -14.27
C ARG A 86 4.46 29.88 -13.91
N ILE A 87 3.91 29.75 -12.70
CA ILE A 87 2.86 30.62 -12.20
C ILE A 87 3.31 32.08 -12.19
N ALA A 88 4.55 32.35 -11.77
CA ALA A 88 5.09 33.70 -11.78
C ALA A 88 5.18 34.31 -13.20
N ARG A 89 5.55 33.53 -14.23
CA ARG A 89 5.61 33.98 -15.63
C ARG A 89 4.23 34.26 -16.21
N GLU A 90 3.24 33.43 -15.87
CA GLU A 90 1.85 33.58 -16.35
C GLU A 90 1.15 34.77 -15.67
N THR A 91 1.55 35.08 -14.45
CA THR A 91 0.99 36.19 -13.66
C THR A 91 1.53 37.54 -14.09
N ASP A 92 2.22 37.62 -15.18
CA ASP A 92 2.95 38.73 -15.79
C ASP A 92 3.09 40.01 -14.92
N ALA A 93 4.19 40.74 -15.09
CA ALA A 93 4.59 41.89 -14.29
C ALA A 93 3.59 43.08 -14.20
N SER A 94 2.44 43.01 -14.88
CA SER A 94 1.35 43.98 -14.85
C SER A 94 0.42 43.84 -13.64
N ILE A 95 0.45 42.70 -12.94
CA ILE A 95 -0.35 42.53 -11.72
C ILE A 95 0.42 43.10 -10.55
N SER A 96 -0.01 44.27 -10.20
CA SER A 96 0.46 45.13 -9.12
C SER A 96 1.03 44.38 -7.90
N PHE A 97 2.09 44.90 -7.33
CA PHE A 97 2.71 44.51 -6.06
C PHE A 97 1.69 44.19 -4.91
N SER A 98 0.50 44.78 -4.96
CA SER A 98 -0.62 44.45 -4.07
C SER A 98 -1.19 43.03 -4.26
N PHE A 99 -0.99 42.40 -5.41
CA PHE A 99 -1.39 41.03 -5.65
C PHE A 99 -0.40 40.03 -5.03
N PHE A 100 0.88 40.38 -4.97
CA PHE A 100 1.90 39.61 -4.24
C PHE A 100 1.65 39.56 -2.72
N LEU A 101 0.97 40.56 -2.17
CA LEU A 101 0.44 40.57 -0.79
C LEU A 101 -0.91 39.86 -0.69
N GLY A 102 -1.39 39.25 -1.76
CA GLY A 102 -2.69 38.61 -1.87
C GLY A 102 -2.87 37.42 -0.99
N THR A 103 -4.09 37.22 -0.56
CA THR A 103 -4.53 36.12 0.29
C THR A 103 -4.27 34.76 -0.36
N ARG A 104 -4.08 33.73 0.45
CA ARG A 104 -3.94 32.31 0.06
C ARG A 104 -4.94 31.88 -1.04
N LYS A 105 -6.15 32.45 -1.08
CA LYS A 105 -7.16 32.17 -2.11
C LYS A 105 -6.69 32.50 -3.53
N ASN A 106 -5.88 33.53 -3.71
CA ASN A 106 -5.39 33.91 -5.03
C ASN A 106 -4.38 32.88 -5.57
N TYR A 107 -3.52 32.34 -4.71
CA TYR A 107 -2.57 31.28 -5.09
C TYR A 107 -3.29 29.96 -5.41
N GLU A 108 -4.30 29.58 -4.63
CA GLU A 108 -5.10 28.39 -4.93
C GLU A 108 -5.80 28.50 -6.28
N MET A 109 -6.29 29.68 -6.65
CA MET A 109 -6.89 29.92 -7.95
C MET A 109 -5.86 29.84 -9.10
N LEU A 110 -4.66 30.41 -8.91
CA LEU A 110 -3.57 30.31 -9.90
C LEU A 110 -3.12 28.87 -10.13
N VAL A 111 -2.97 28.10 -9.06
CA VAL A 111 -2.65 26.66 -9.15
C VAL A 111 -3.76 25.89 -9.87
N GLN A 112 -5.02 26.23 -9.62
CA GLN A 112 -6.15 25.61 -10.32
C GLN A 112 -6.15 25.94 -11.82
N ASN A 113 -5.86 27.17 -12.18
CA ASN A 113 -5.78 27.61 -13.59
C ASN A 113 -4.61 26.91 -14.31
N ASP A 114 -3.41 26.88 -13.71
CA ASP A 114 -2.24 26.16 -14.24
C ASP A 114 -2.54 24.67 -14.45
N ARG A 115 -3.23 24.03 -13.51
CA ARG A 115 -3.66 22.63 -13.66
C ARG A 115 -4.68 22.46 -14.78
N ALA A 116 -5.66 23.34 -14.88
CA ALA A 116 -6.66 23.29 -15.95
C ALA A 116 -6.00 23.41 -17.33
N GLU A 117 -5.03 24.31 -17.47
CA GLU A 117 -4.26 24.47 -18.70
C GLU A 117 -3.44 23.23 -19.04
N GLN A 118 -2.77 22.59 -18.07
CA GLN A 118 -2.06 21.33 -18.27
C GLN A 118 -2.98 20.21 -18.76
N TRP A 119 -4.20 20.10 -18.19
CA TRP A 119 -5.20 19.15 -18.64
C TRP A 119 -5.69 19.44 -20.05
N ALA A 120 -5.92 20.72 -20.40
CA ALA A 120 -6.29 21.13 -21.75
C ALA A 120 -5.19 20.79 -22.78
N GLN A 121 -3.92 21.08 -22.46
CA GLN A 121 -2.78 20.69 -23.30
C GLN A 121 -2.67 19.18 -23.43
N GLY A 122 -2.94 18.41 -22.35
CA GLY A 122 -3.02 16.95 -22.37
C GLY A 122 -4.10 16.43 -23.31
N TYR A 123 -5.29 17.05 -23.29
CA TYR A 123 -6.39 16.73 -24.20
C TYR A 123 -5.99 16.92 -25.66
N HIS A 124 -5.38 18.08 -26.00
CA HIS A 124 -4.92 18.35 -27.37
C HIS A 124 -3.88 17.31 -27.83
N ARG A 125 -2.89 16.97 -27.00
CA ARG A 125 -1.91 15.94 -27.32
C ARG A 125 -2.56 14.58 -27.55
N LEU A 126 -3.52 14.20 -26.70
CA LEU A 126 -4.27 12.95 -26.86
C LEU A 126 -5.11 12.97 -28.14
N ALA A 127 -5.82 14.06 -28.42
CA ALA A 127 -6.64 14.20 -29.62
C ALA A 127 -5.82 14.06 -30.91
N VAL A 128 -4.60 14.63 -30.93
CA VAL A 128 -3.65 14.49 -32.04
C VAL A 128 -3.16 13.05 -32.17
N SER A 129 -2.77 12.42 -31.06
CA SER A 129 -2.27 11.02 -31.08
C SER A 129 -3.32 10.00 -31.53
N LEU A 130 -4.60 10.31 -31.33
CA LEU A 130 -5.73 9.45 -31.69
C LEU A 130 -6.32 9.78 -33.07
N GLN A 131 -5.69 10.65 -33.88
CA GLN A 131 -6.25 11.06 -35.18
C GLN A 131 -6.47 9.87 -36.15
N ALA A 132 -5.57 8.88 -36.12
CA ALA A 132 -5.65 7.69 -36.95
C ALA A 132 -6.64 6.62 -36.44
N TRP A 133 -7.23 6.82 -35.26
CA TRP A 133 -8.15 5.84 -34.67
C TRP A 133 -9.56 5.96 -35.23
N PRO A 134 -10.36 4.86 -35.25
CA PRO A 134 -11.77 4.91 -35.62
C PRO A 134 -12.52 5.95 -34.80
N HIS A 135 -13.38 6.74 -35.46
CA HIS A 135 -14.06 7.90 -34.86
C HIS A 135 -14.76 7.59 -33.54
N ALA A 136 -15.46 6.43 -33.44
CA ALA A 136 -16.14 6.03 -32.23
C ALA A 136 -15.18 5.79 -31.03
N LEU A 137 -14.04 5.13 -31.26
CA LEU A 137 -13.02 4.87 -30.24
C LEU A 137 -12.32 6.16 -29.80
N ARG A 138 -11.96 7.01 -30.78
CA ARG A 138 -11.38 8.33 -30.50
C ARG A 138 -12.30 9.15 -29.62
N ARG A 139 -13.59 9.27 -30.00
CA ARG A 139 -14.59 10.00 -29.22
C ARG A 139 -14.75 9.44 -27.82
N ALA A 140 -14.85 8.12 -27.66
CA ALA A 140 -14.95 7.47 -26.36
C ALA A 140 -13.75 7.79 -25.47
N CYS A 141 -12.51 7.70 -26.00
CA CYS A 141 -11.30 8.04 -25.24
C CYS A 141 -11.26 9.50 -24.78
N LEU A 142 -11.63 10.42 -25.67
CA LEU A 142 -11.68 11.85 -25.36
C LEU A 142 -12.75 12.17 -24.32
N CYS A 143 -13.95 11.61 -24.43
CA CYS A 143 -15.00 11.77 -23.41
C CYS A 143 -14.59 11.22 -22.04
N VAL A 144 -13.87 10.10 -22.00
CA VAL A 144 -13.33 9.57 -20.74
C VAL A 144 -12.30 10.53 -20.15
N TYR A 145 -11.41 11.06 -21.00
CA TYR A 145 -10.41 12.04 -20.56
C TYR A 145 -11.06 13.29 -19.97
N GLU A 146 -12.03 13.89 -20.68
CA GLU A 146 -12.80 15.05 -20.22
C GLU A 146 -13.45 14.77 -18.86
N LYS A 147 -14.16 13.64 -18.73
CA LYS A 147 -14.83 13.27 -17.48
C LYS A 147 -13.84 13.11 -16.31
N VAL A 148 -12.68 12.55 -16.55
CA VAL A 148 -11.61 12.43 -15.54
C VAL A 148 -11.05 13.80 -15.17
N ALA A 149 -10.78 14.65 -16.16
CA ALA A 149 -10.29 16.01 -15.97
C ALA A 149 -11.27 16.85 -15.14
N ASP A 150 -12.55 16.87 -15.54
CA ASP A 150 -13.60 17.61 -14.84
C ASP A 150 -13.76 17.14 -13.39
N THR A 151 -13.75 15.81 -13.18
CA THR A 151 -13.85 15.24 -11.83
C THR A 151 -12.65 15.64 -10.98
N TYR A 152 -11.43 15.58 -11.54
CA TYR A 152 -10.21 15.95 -10.84
C TYR A 152 -10.15 17.45 -10.52
N LEU A 153 -10.43 18.31 -11.51
CA LEU A 153 -10.41 19.76 -11.37
C LEU A 153 -11.53 20.29 -10.47
N GLY A 154 -12.65 19.58 -10.38
CA GLY A 154 -13.73 19.87 -9.44
C GLY A 154 -13.40 19.60 -7.97
N LEU A 155 -12.30 18.87 -7.67
CA LEU A 155 -11.86 18.64 -6.31
C LEU A 155 -11.11 19.85 -5.75
N PRO A 156 -11.19 20.11 -4.43
CA PRO A 156 -10.30 21.04 -3.75
C PRO A 156 -8.81 20.66 -3.95
N THR A 157 -7.91 21.64 -3.98
CA THR A 157 -6.47 21.46 -4.24
C THR A 157 -5.81 20.42 -3.32
N TYR A 158 -6.19 20.41 -2.04
CA TYR A 158 -5.69 19.44 -1.06
C TYR A 158 -6.17 18.00 -1.32
N GLN A 159 -7.34 17.81 -1.94
CA GLN A 159 -7.79 16.48 -2.36
C GLN A 159 -7.13 16.06 -3.67
N GLN A 160 -6.93 16.98 -4.61
CA GLN A 160 -6.23 16.72 -5.86
C GLN A 160 -4.83 16.12 -5.60
N ALA A 161 -4.13 16.58 -4.56
CA ALA A 161 -2.81 16.07 -4.20
C ALA A 161 -2.81 14.59 -3.75
N VAL A 162 -3.94 14.09 -3.24
CA VAL A 162 -4.08 12.70 -2.79
C VAL A 162 -4.45 11.76 -3.93
N VAL A 163 -5.13 12.25 -4.97
CA VAL A 163 -5.61 11.45 -6.10
C VAL A 163 -4.52 10.58 -6.76
N PRO A 164 -3.32 11.08 -7.09
CA PRO A 164 -2.27 10.26 -7.70
C PRO A 164 -1.85 9.07 -6.83
N LEU A 165 -1.82 9.25 -5.51
CA LEU A 165 -1.46 8.18 -4.57
C LEU A 165 -2.56 7.12 -4.50
N VAL A 166 -3.83 7.53 -4.43
CA VAL A 166 -4.99 6.63 -4.48
C VAL A 166 -5.02 5.88 -5.82
N ALA A 167 -4.76 6.56 -6.93
CA ALA A 167 -4.68 5.93 -8.24
C ALA A 167 -3.55 4.88 -8.32
N LEU A 168 -2.36 5.18 -7.78
CA LEU A 168 -1.25 4.23 -7.69
C LEU A 168 -1.62 3.01 -6.84
N HIS A 169 -2.22 3.20 -5.66
CA HIS A 169 -2.68 2.10 -4.82
C HIS A 169 -3.73 1.25 -5.54
N THR A 170 -4.66 1.89 -6.27
CA THR A 170 -5.69 1.21 -7.04
C THR A 170 -5.09 0.37 -8.17
N ALA A 171 -4.11 0.91 -8.90
CA ALA A 171 -3.42 0.18 -9.95
C ALA A 171 -2.67 -1.06 -9.41
N VAL A 172 -1.95 -0.92 -8.28
CA VAL A 172 -1.26 -2.04 -7.63
C VAL A 172 -2.26 -3.06 -7.09
N PHE A 173 -3.39 -2.61 -6.52
CA PHE A 173 -4.46 -3.51 -6.05
C PHE A 173 -5.11 -4.27 -7.20
N ALA A 174 -5.41 -3.59 -8.31
CA ALA A 174 -5.92 -4.25 -9.53
C ALA A 174 -4.92 -5.29 -10.06
N ALA A 175 -3.62 -4.99 -10.05
CA ALA A 175 -2.58 -5.96 -10.41
C ALA A 175 -2.59 -7.19 -9.49
N TRP A 176 -2.83 -7.02 -8.17
CA TRP A 176 -3.03 -8.14 -7.24
C TRP A 176 -4.25 -8.98 -7.61
N MET A 177 -5.37 -8.35 -7.93
CA MET A 177 -6.62 -9.06 -8.30
C MET A 177 -6.48 -9.82 -9.61
N LEU A 178 -5.79 -9.26 -10.59
CA LEU A 178 -5.56 -9.89 -11.90
C LEU A 178 -4.44 -10.94 -11.87
N SER A 179 -3.55 -10.90 -10.88
CA SER A 179 -2.35 -11.73 -10.84
C SER A 179 -2.59 -13.24 -10.87
N PRO A 180 -3.67 -13.83 -10.33
CA PRO A 180 -3.95 -15.26 -10.46
C PRO A 180 -4.28 -15.64 -11.91
N ALA A 181 -5.13 -14.86 -12.59
CA ALA A 181 -5.51 -15.08 -13.98
C ALA A 181 -4.32 -14.95 -14.93
N LEU A 182 -3.45 -13.95 -14.68
CA LEU A 182 -2.24 -13.71 -15.48
C LEU A 182 -1.05 -14.57 -15.06
N ARG A 183 -1.20 -15.46 -14.07
CA ARG A 183 -0.12 -16.30 -13.50
C ARG A 183 1.09 -15.50 -12.98
N THR A 184 0.90 -14.24 -12.61
CA THR A 184 1.94 -13.32 -12.12
C THR A 184 1.97 -13.17 -10.61
N THR A 185 1.23 -13.97 -9.85
CA THR A 185 1.13 -13.88 -8.39
C THR A 185 2.49 -13.99 -7.70
N SER A 186 3.40 -14.84 -8.19
CA SER A 186 4.76 -14.95 -7.65
C SER A 186 5.58 -13.67 -7.85
N LEU A 187 5.38 -12.98 -8.98
CA LEU A 187 5.99 -11.70 -9.30
C LEU A 187 5.46 -10.60 -8.35
N MET A 188 4.14 -10.56 -8.11
CA MET A 188 3.53 -9.63 -7.16
C MET A 188 4.11 -9.80 -5.75
N TYR A 189 4.19 -11.04 -5.24
CA TYR A 189 4.87 -11.30 -3.97
C TYR A 189 6.34 -10.89 -3.97
N ARG A 190 7.02 -11.04 -5.09
CA ARG A 190 8.44 -10.72 -5.23
C ARG A 190 8.70 -9.22 -5.25
N LEU A 191 7.83 -8.41 -5.86
CA LEU A 191 8.02 -6.97 -6.08
C LEU A 191 7.26 -6.11 -5.07
N PHE A 192 6.07 -6.53 -4.64
CA PHE A 192 5.14 -5.71 -3.85
C PHE A 192 4.94 -6.22 -2.42
N THR A 193 5.84 -7.07 -1.94
CA THR A 193 5.84 -7.53 -0.55
C THR A 193 7.26 -7.44 0.00
N HIS A 194 7.45 -6.67 1.07
CA HIS A 194 8.75 -6.56 1.69
C HIS A 194 9.01 -7.75 2.61
N ARG A 195 10.06 -8.51 2.30
CA ARG A 195 10.60 -9.59 3.12
C ARG A 195 12.06 -9.31 3.41
N PRO A 196 12.42 -8.88 4.62
CA PRO A 196 13.80 -8.56 4.97
C PRO A 196 14.79 -9.68 4.64
N ALA A 197 14.41 -10.94 4.87
CA ALA A 197 15.22 -12.13 4.56
C ALA A 197 15.48 -12.33 3.04
N SER A 198 14.76 -11.63 2.15
CA SER A 198 14.98 -11.73 0.70
C SER A 198 16.18 -10.92 0.21
N GLY A 199 16.69 -9.99 1.02
CA GLY A 199 17.76 -9.06 0.68
C GLY A 199 17.37 -7.98 -0.35
N ARG A 200 16.09 -7.89 -0.74
CA ARG A 200 15.60 -6.90 -1.73
C ARG A 200 15.17 -5.62 -1.05
N VAL A 201 15.97 -4.58 -1.17
CA VAL A 201 15.68 -3.27 -0.55
C VAL A 201 14.66 -2.44 -1.32
N VAL A 202 14.51 -2.63 -2.64
CA VAL A 202 13.51 -1.92 -3.46
C VAL A 202 12.09 -2.16 -2.96
N THR A 203 11.83 -3.32 -2.35
CA THR A 203 10.53 -3.64 -1.79
C THR A 203 10.19 -2.85 -0.53
N LEU A 204 11.12 -2.09 0.07
CA LEU A 204 10.80 -1.11 1.11
C LEU A 204 9.89 0.00 0.57
N LEU A 205 10.11 0.40 -0.70
CA LEU A 205 9.27 1.39 -1.38
C LEU A 205 8.00 0.77 -1.95
N THR A 206 8.13 -0.29 -2.75
CA THR A 206 6.99 -0.84 -3.50
C THR A 206 5.96 -1.51 -2.59
N SER A 207 6.36 -2.08 -1.46
CA SER A 207 5.42 -2.65 -0.50
C SER A 207 4.55 -1.60 0.20
N ALA A 208 5.04 -0.36 0.34
CA ALA A 208 4.28 0.74 0.92
C ALA A 208 3.09 1.18 0.03
N THR A 209 3.09 0.84 -1.26
CA THR A 209 1.96 1.11 -2.17
C THR A 209 1.03 -0.09 -2.35
N SER A 210 1.27 -1.19 -1.65
CA SER A 210 0.70 -2.50 -1.94
C SER A 210 -0.38 -2.90 -0.92
N HIS A 211 -1.54 -3.34 -1.41
CA HIS A 211 -2.64 -3.85 -0.62
C HIS A 211 -3.18 -5.12 -1.25
N LYS A 212 -3.16 -6.25 -0.52
CA LYS A 212 -3.62 -7.53 -1.05
C LYS A 212 -5.09 -7.82 -0.75
N GLY A 213 -5.60 -7.38 0.41
CA GLY A 213 -6.98 -7.61 0.84
C GLY A 213 -7.86 -6.40 0.58
N LEU A 214 -9.12 -6.62 0.16
CA LEU A 214 -10.06 -5.54 -0.14
C LEU A 214 -10.29 -4.60 1.05
N ALA A 215 -10.55 -5.14 2.24
CA ALA A 215 -10.74 -4.31 3.44
C ALA A 215 -9.49 -3.47 3.76
N HIS A 216 -8.30 -4.07 3.66
CA HIS A 216 -7.03 -3.36 3.86
C HIS A 216 -6.83 -2.24 2.84
N PHE A 217 -7.14 -2.50 1.56
CA PHE A 217 -7.10 -1.50 0.49
C PHE A 217 -8.08 -0.34 0.75
N VAL A 218 -9.35 -0.67 1.02
CA VAL A 218 -10.40 0.34 1.21
C VAL A 218 -10.10 1.22 2.43
N LEU A 219 -9.78 0.62 3.59
CA LEU A 219 -9.52 1.37 4.82
C LEU A 219 -8.30 2.28 4.69
N ASN A 220 -7.21 1.82 4.06
CA ASN A 220 -6.03 2.67 3.82
C ASN A 220 -6.34 3.84 2.88
N ASN A 221 -7.09 3.62 1.79
CA ASN A 221 -7.40 4.70 0.86
C ASN A 221 -8.43 5.69 1.43
N LEU A 222 -9.40 5.25 2.23
CA LEU A 222 -10.29 6.14 2.97
C LEU A 222 -9.52 6.98 4.00
N ALA A 223 -8.60 6.37 4.73
CA ALA A 223 -7.74 7.08 5.67
C ALA A 223 -6.81 8.07 4.95
N LEU A 224 -6.20 7.66 3.82
CA LEU A 224 -5.38 8.54 3.00
C LEU A 224 -6.19 9.72 2.45
N TRP A 225 -7.42 9.46 1.98
CA TRP A 225 -8.29 10.50 1.47
C TRP A 225 -8.64 11.55 2.52
N SER A 226 -9.00 11.14 3.74
CA SER A 226 -9.39 12.03 4.83
C SER A 226 -8.18 12.65 5.54
N VAL A 227 -7.30 11.81 6.08
CA VAL A 227 -6.14 12.26 6.88
C VAL A 227 -5.05 12.87 6.00
N GLY A 228 -4.80 12.33 4.81
CA GLY A 228 -3.86 12.90 3.84
C GLY A 228 -4.27 14.30 3.40
N SER A 229 -5.55 14.49 3.08
CA SER A 229 -6.11 15.81 2.76
C SER A 229 -5.98 16.81 3.92
N CYS A 230 -6.15 16.35 5.14
CA CYS A 230 -5.93 17.15 6.34
C CYS A 230 -4.44 17.51 6.52
N ALA A 231 -3.53 16.55 6.30
CA ALA A 231 -2.09 16.75 6.43
C ALA A 231 -1.54 17.77 5.42
N ILE A 232 -2.05 17.79 4.20
CA ILE A 232 -1.70 18.81 3.20
C ILE A 232 -2.04 20.21 3.67
N GLN A 233 -3.15 20.37 4.37
CA GLN A 233 -3.54 21.66 4.95
C GLN A 233 -2.71 22.03 6.18
N ALA A 234 -2.05 21.05 6.82
CA ALA A 234 -1.20 21.24 7.98
C ALA A 234 0.22 21.73 7.64
N LEU A 235 0.75 21.32 6.45
CA LEU A 235 2.13 21.58 6.04
C LEU A 235 2.54 23.07 5.95
N PRO A 236 1.72 23.99 5.41
CA PRO A 236 2.13 25.38 5.15
C PRO A 236 1.87 26.34 6.31
N ARG A 237 1.87 25.91 7.55
CA ARG A 237 1.41 26.77 8.68
C ARG A 237 2.47 27.59 9.38
N ASP A 238 3.69 27.65 8.89
CA ASP A 238 4.66 28.57 9.47
C ASP A 238 4.36 30.02 9.04
N LYS A 239 3.80 30.80 9.97
CA LYS A 239 3.39 32.19 9.77
C LYS A 239 4.58 33.15 9.64
N ARG A 240 5.82 32.66 9.76
CA ARG A 240 7.02 33.49 9.81
C ARG A 240 7.66 33.71 8.43
N ASP A 241 7.42 32.82 7.49
CA ASP A 241 8.01 32.96 6.15
C ASP A 241 7.04 33.67 5.21
N ALA A 242 7.43 34.85 4.78
CA ALA A 242 6.70 35.67 3.80
C ALA A 242 6.66 35.03 2.38
N GLN A 243 7.26 33.86 2.19
CA GLN A 243 7.22 33.13 0.93
C GLN A 243 6.06 32.14 0.93
N VAL A 244 4.96 32.53 0.32
CA VAL A 244 3.82 31.64 0.10
C VAL A 244 4.15 30.74 -1.09
N GLU A 245 4.32 29.42 -0.83
CA GLU A 245 4.43 28.46 -1.92
C GLU A 245 3.07 28.27 -2.61
N ALA A 246 3.10 28.26 -3.93
CA ALA A 246 1.89 28.16 -4.74
C ALA A 246 1.20 26.81 -4.57
N ASP A 247 1.97 25.71 -4.47
CA ASP A 247 1.46 24.34 -4.38
C ASP A 247 2.15 23.54 -3.28
N THR A 248 1.38 23.01 -2.33
CA THR A 248 1.87 22.15 -1.24
C THR A 248 1.91 20.67 -1.62
N GLN A 249 1.42 20.29 -2.80
CA GLN A 249 1.40 18.90 -3.27
C GLN A 249 2.80 18.25 -3.32
N PRO A 250 3.86 18.92 -3.85
CA PRO A 250 5.21 18.33 -3.87
C PRO A 250 5.72 17.98 -2.46
N HIS A 251 5.49 18.87 -1.50
CA HIS A 251 5.90 18.65 -0.09
C HIS A 251 5.20 17.46 0.53
N PHE A 252 3.88 17.34 0.29
CA PHE A 252 3.12 16.20 0.78
C PHE A 252 3.60 14.88 0.17
N VAL A 253 3.89 14.86 -1.13
CA VAL A 253 4.41 13.65 -1.81
C VAL A 253 5.78 13.26 -1.22
N ALA A 254 6.69 14.24 -1.02
CA ALA A 254 8.00 13.97 -0.41
C ALA A 254 7.85 13.42 1.01
N PHE A 255 7.03 14.06 1.83
CA PHE A 255 6.72 13.61 3.19
C PHE A 255 6.14 12.19 3.19
N TYR A 256 5.12 11.92 2.37
CA TYR A 256 4.43 10.65 2.32
C TYR A 256 5.35 9.49 1.93
N VAL A 257 6.16 9.68 0.89
CA VAL A 257 7.11 8.67 0.43
C VAL A 257 8.19 8.41 1.49
N ALA A 258 8.78 9.48 2.05
CA ALA A 258 9.81 9.35 3.07
C ALA A 258 9.27 8.69 4.35
N ALA A 259 8.06 9.04 4.79
CA ALA A 259 7.42 8.44 5.95
C ALA A 259 7.11 6.95 5.74
N GLY A 260 6.61 6.57 4.55
CA GLY A 260 6.38 5.17 4.19
C GLY A 260 7.66 4.34 4.14
N LEU A 261 8.74 4.92 3.60
CA LEU A 261 10.07 4.31 3.60
C LEU A 261 10.62 4.16 5.03
N PHE A 262 10.46 5.18 5.86
CA PHE A 262 10.90 5.14 7.25
C PHE A 262 10.16 4.06 8.06
N ALA A 263 8.84 3.98 7.94
CA ALA A 263 8.05 2.94 8.60
C ALA A 263 8.46 1.53 8.15
N SER A 264 8.66 1.32 6.83
CA SER A 264 9.16 0.06 6.29
C SER A 264 10.57 -0.26 6.79
N LEU A 265 11.44 0.74 6.93
CA LEU A 265 12.79 0.60 7.47
C LEU A 265 12.76 0.17 8.94
N VAL A 266 11.94 0.81 9.78
CA VAL A 266 11.81 0.45 11.21
C VAL A 266 11.39 -1.01 11.37
N SER A 267 10.40 -1.47 10.60
CA SER A 267 9.99 -2.87 10.57
C SER A 267 11.12 -3.80 10.10
N HIS A 268 11.88 -3.40 9.07
CA HIS A 268 13.06 -4.13 8.59
C HIS A 268 14.14 -4.26 9.68
N LEU A 269 14.48 -3.15 10.34
CA LEU A 269 15.49 -3.11 11.39
C LEU A 269 15.09 -3.96 12.60
N ALA A 270 13.84 -3.88 13.03
CA ALA A 270 13.32 -4.69 14.12
C ALA A 270 13.42 -6.18 13.80
N LEU A 271 13.13 -6.59 12.56
CA LEU A 271 13.30 -7.98 12.15
C LEU A 271 14.77 -8.38 12.07
N ALA A 272 15.63 -7.50 11.54
CA ALA A 272 17.07 -7.73 11.45
C ALA A 272 17.71 -7.86 12.83
N TRP A 273 17.25 -7.07 13.79
CA TRP A 273 17.66 -7.17 15.20
C TRP A 273 17.22 -8.52 15.79
N ARG A 274 15.94 -8.87 15.68
CA ARG A 274 15.43 -10.17 16.16
C ARG A 274 16.17 -11.36 15.54
N TRP A 275 16.56 -11.24 14.26
CA TRP A 275 17.33 -12.28 13.57
C TRP A 275 18.70 -12.52 14.22
N ARG A 276 19.36 -11.47 14.71
CA ARG A 276 20.68 -11.55 15.36
C ARG A 276 20.59 -12.05 16.79
N MET A 277 19.48 -11.75 17.48
CA MET A 277 19.30 -12.16 18.88
C MET A 277 18.91 -13.64 19.06
N VAL A 278 18.43 -14.31 18.01
CA VAL A 278 18.00 -15.70 18.08
C VAL A 278 19.10 -16.61 17.51
N PRO A 279 19.70 -17.52 18.30
CA PRO A 279 20.80 -18.38 17.84
C PRO A 279 20.45 -19.26 16.63
N LYS A 280 19.18 -19.64 16.52
CA LYS A 280 18.63 -20.37 15.36
C LYS A 280 17.32 -19.69 14.93
N PRO A 281 17.34 -18.77 13.95
CA PRO A 281 16.13 -18.07 13.54
C PRO A 281 15.08 -19.07 13.07
N ALA A 282 13.90 -18.99 13.70
CA ALA A 282 12.79 -19.86 13.37
C ALA A 282 12.33 -19.62 11.92
N PRO A 283 11.89 -20.64 11.17
CA PRO A 283 11.36 -20.51 9.82
C PRO A 283 10.27 -19.42 9.67
N ARG A 284 9.52 -19.19 10.74
CA ARG A 284 8.49 -18.15 10.81
C ARG A 284 9.07 -16.72 10.70
N LEU A 285 10.27 -16.49 11.22
CA LEU A 285 10.93 -15.20 11.18
C LEU A 285 11.36 -14.83 9.73
N ALA A 286 11.93 -15.81 9.00
CA ALA A 286 12.32 -15.63 7.60
C ALA A 286 11.13 -15.42 6.65
N ARG A 287 9.94 -15.86 7.02
CA ARG A 287 8.70 -15.72 6.25
C ARG A 287 7.94 -14.44 6.57
N ARG A 288 8.35 -13.65 7.58
CA ARG A 288 7.69 -12.39 7.87
C ARG A 288 7.78 -11.47 6.67
N ALA A 289 6.65 -10.91 6.35
CA ALA A 289 6.45 -10.04 5.20
C ALA A 289 5.51 -8.91 5.58
N SER A 290 5.79 -7.70 5.12
CA SER A 290 4.95 -6.52 5.30
C SER A 290 4.56 -5.93 3.95
N LEU A 291 3.41 -5.30 3.92
CA LEU A 291 2.90 -4.49 2.82
C LEU A 291 1.78 -3.57 3.33
N GLY A 292 1.62 -2.43 2.71
CA GLY A 292 0.57 -1.46 3.03
C GLY A 292 1.11 -0.04 3.20
N ALA A 293 0.24 0.93 2.91
CA ALA A 293 0.52 2.36 3.05
C ALA A 293 0.37 2.87 4.48
N SER A 294 -0.06 2.01 5.42
CA SER A 294 -0.48 2.41 6.77
C SER A 294 0.58 3.20 7.53
N GLY A 295 1.87 2.88 7.39
CA GLY A 295 2.94 3.64 8.05
C GLY A 295 3.04 5.09 7.58
N ALA A 296 2.89 5.37 6.27
CA ALA A 296 2.85 6.73 5.75
C ALA A 296 1.58 7.48 6.19
N ILE A 297 0.44 6.80 6.19
CA ILE A 297 -0.84 7.35 6.64
C ILE A 297 -0.79 7.66 8.15
N TYR A 298 -0.15 6.79 8.91
CA TYR A 298 0.06 6.98 10.34
C TYR A 298 0.91 8.22 10.64
N ALA A 299 1.97 8.45 9.86
CA ALA A 299 2.77 9.66 9.95
C ALA A 299 1.96 10.92 9.58
N ALA A 300 1.11 10.85 8.54
CA ALA A 300 0.20 11.94 8.21
C ALA A 300 -0.81 12.21 9.35
N PHE A 301 -1.28 11.16 10.01
CA PHE A 301 -2.15 11.29 11.16
C PHE A 301 -1.44 11.94 12.36
N ALA A 302 -0.19 11.54 12.63
CA ALA A 302 0.66 12.18 13.64
C ALA A 302 0.86 13.68 13.36
N LEU A 303 1.17 14.03 12.11
CA LEU A 303 1.32 15.42 11.68
C LEU A 303 0.06 16.22 11.98
N CYS A 304 -1.12 15.72 11.59
CA CYS A 304 -2.40 16.39 11.88
C CYS A 304 -2.66 16.50 13.38
N ALA A 305 -2.41 15.44 14.15
CA ALA A 305 -2.63 15.44 15.61
C ALA A 305 -1.74 16.43 16.34
N CYS A 306 -0.49 16.65 15.86
CA CYS A 306 0.45 17.60 16.44
C CYS A 306 0.16 19.05 16.02
N THR A 307 -0.22 19.27 14.75
CA THR A 307 -0.39 20.64 14.20
C THR A 307 -1.81 21.18 14.37
N MET A 308 -2.80 20.29 14.37
CA MET A 308 -4.23 20.63 14.41
C MET A 308 -4.99 19.74 15.40
N PRO A 309 -4.62 19.71 16.71
CA PRO A 309 -5.09 18.72 17.68
C PRO A 309 -6.60 18.74 17.95
N HIS A 310 -7.27 19.83 17.58
CA HIS A 310 -8.71 20.04 17.82
C HIS A 310 -9.59 19.70 16.62
N VAL A 311 -9.01 19.37 15.44
CA VAL A 311 -9.78 18.93 14.28
C VAL A 311 -10.58 17.69 14.66
N GLN A 312 -11.88 17.69 14.30
CA GLN A 312 -12.77 16.59 14.60
C GLN A 312 -12.61 15.48 13.58
N LEU A 313 -12.46 14.26 14.06
CA LEU A 313 -12.54 13.05 13.27
C LEU A 313 -13.90 12.41 13.49
N SER A 314 -14.49 11.86 12.44
CA SER A 314 -15.60 10.93 12.51
C SER A 314 -15.21 9.55 12.04
N LEU A 315 -15.81 8.52 12.62
CA LEU A 315 -15.61 7.15 12.16
C LEU A 315 -16.44 6.90 10.91
N VAL A 316 -15.84 6.29 9.89
CA VAL A 316 -16.52 6.00 8.59
C VAL A 316 -17.82 5.22 8.79
N PHE A 317 -17.86 4.29 9.76
CA PHE A 317 -19.03 3.46 10.03
C PHE A 317 -19.96 4.04 11.11
N LEU A 318 -19.53 5.11 11.79
CA LEU A 318 -20.29 5.80 12.83
C LEU A 318 -20.08 7.30 12.70
N PRO A 319 -20.60 7.95 11.64
CA PRO A 319 -20.34 9.36 11.36
C PRO A 319 -20.89 10.31 12.43
N MET A 320 -21.84 9.86 13.23
CA MET A 320 -22.37 10.60 14.38
C MET A 320 -21.34 10.72 15.53
N LEU A 321 -20.37 9.80 15.59
CA LEU A 321 -19.35 9.82 16.65
C LEU A 321 -18.15 10.62 16.17
N THR A 322 -18.03 11.84 16.69
CA THR A 322 -16.89 12.72 16.41
C THR A 322 -16.05 12.92 17.67
N PHE A 323 -14.74 13.00 17.48
CA PHE A 323 -13.78 13.27 18.56
C PHE A 323 -12.53 14.00 18.03
N PRO A 324 -11.84 14.77 18.85
CA PRO A 324 -10.62 15.44 18.44
C PRO A 324 -9.54 14.47 17.95
N ILE A 325 -8.86 14.83 16.86
CA ILE A 325 -7.85 14.00 16.18
C ILE A 325 -6.73 13.53 17.12
N LYS A 326 -6.35 14.33 18.11
CA LYS A 326 -5.35 13.96 19.13
C LYS A 326 -5.73 12.69 19.91
N TRP A 327 -7.02 12.53 20.25
CA TRP A 327 -7.49 11.35 20.97
C TRP A 327 -7.57 10.13 20.07
N GLY A 328 -7.98 10.32 18.81
CA GLY A 328 -7.96 9.25 17.81
C GLY A 328 -6.54 8.72 17.58
N PHE A 329 -5.57 9.62 17.38
CA PHE A 329 -4.17 9.26 17.23
C PHE A 329 -3.61 8.58 18.49
N GLY A 330 -3.84 9.16 19.67
CA GLY A 330 -3.39 8.58 20.93
C GLY A 330 -3.92 7.17 21.17
N SER A 331 -5.19 6.92 20.82
CA SER A 331 -5.81 5.60 20.93
C SER A 331 -5.15 4.57 19.99
N LEU A 332 -4.81 4.97 18.75
CA LEU A 332 -4.10 4.11 17.80
C LEU A 332 -2.68 3.80 18.29
N VAL A 333 -1.94 4.79 18.79
CA VAL A 333 -0.60 4.56 19.38
C VAL A 333 -0.69 3.58 20.54
N LEU A 334 -1.66 3.76 21.44
CA LEU A 334 -1.86 2.84 22.55
C LEU A 334 -2.16 1.42 22.08
N LEU A 335 -3.03 1.27 21.05
CA LEU A 335 -3.36 -0.02 20.44
C LEU A 335 -2.12 -0.70 19.87
N ASP A 336 -1.25 0.05 19.18
CA ASP A 336 -0.01 -0.48 18.59
C ASP A 336 1.01 -0.87 19.66
N VAL A 337 1.17 -0.07 20.73
CA VAL A 337 2.04 -0.43 21.86
C VAL A 337 1.56 -1.72 22.53
N VAL A 338 0.26 -1.82 22.83
CA VAL A 338 -0.32 -3.04 23.41
C VAL A 338 -0.18 -4.22 22.46
N GLY A 339 -0.44 -4.03 21.17
CA GLY A 339 -0.28 -5.06 20.13
C GLY A 339 1.15 -5.55 20.00
N ALA A 340 2.12 -4.64 20.03
CA ALA A 340 3.55 -4.97 19.99
C ALA A 340 3.99 -5.76 21.23
N VAL A 341 3.58 -5.34 22.44
CA VAL A 341 3.90 -5.99 23.71
C VAL A 341 3.26 -7.39 23.78
N ARG A 342 1.98 -7.50 23.40
CA ARG A 342 1.25 -8.79 23.41
C ARG A 342 1.61 -9.69 22.21
N GLY A 343 2.39 -9.20 21.26
CA GLY A 343 2.81 -9.96 20.09
C GLY A 343 1.67 -10.27 19.12
N TRP A 344 0.67 -9.39 19.03
CA TRP A 344 -0.42 -9.51 18.06
C TRP A 344 0.13 -9.52 16.64
N ARG A 345 -0.58 -10.17 15.72
CA ARG A 345 -0.13 -10.38 14.34
C ARG A 345 -1.11 -9.86 13.30
N VAL A 346 -2.07 -9.08 13.74
CA VAL A 346 -3.12 -8.54 12.87
C VAL A 346 -2.56 -7.41 12.01
N PHE A 347 -1.69 -6.57 12.60
CA PHE A 347 -1.02 -5.44 11.94
C PHE A 347 0.50 -5.50 12.16
N ASP A 348 1.25 -4.73 11.39
CA ASP A 348 2.68 -4.51 11.65
C ASP A 348 2.85 -3.35 12.65
N HIS A 349 2.52 -3.63 13.93
CA HIS A 349 2.59 -2.67 15.03
C HIS A 349 3.96 -2.01 15.22
N VAL A 350 5.01 -2.54 14.58
CA VAL A 350 6.37 -1.97 14.65
C VAL A 350 6.58 -0.95 13.53
N ALA A 351 5.86 -1.07 12.42
CA ALA A 351 5.91 -0.12 11.31
C ALA A 351 5.09 1.17 11.58
N HIS A 352 4.09 1.07 12.43
CA HIS A 352 3.29 2.21 12.89
C HIS A 352 4.00 2.97 14.03
#